data_7617d8624ba3c68fade0aa6bbcf14534
#
_entry.id   7617d8624ba3c68fade0aa6bbcf14534
#
_cell.length_a   1.000
_cell.length_b   1.000
_cell.length_c   1.000
_cell.angle_alpha   90.00
_cell.angle_beta   90.00
_cell.angle_gamma   90.00
#
_symmetry.space_group_name_H-M   'P 1'
#
loop_
_entity.id
_entity.type
_entity.pdbx_description
1 polymer ?
#
loop_
_entity_poly.entity_id
_entity_poly.type
_entity_poly.pdbx_seq_one_letter_code
_entity_poly.pdbx_strand_id
1 'polypeptide(L)'
;MMNILHYSLGFPPFRRGGMTQYCLDLMIEQAKVGHQVGLLWPGRLYDLTPKSKVNQKQKYKLQNDLYCTSYELLNPLPIPLMDGIQDPAMYLIKKEKKVYTEFFQKHTFQVLHIHTFMGLPSELVEAAHEVGVKTVFTTHDYFPICPRCNLFHSGKDCQDDKKCSDCVSCNQYGLSFNKMRLFQSELYKSVKESSVIKMLRARHNRKMYDATEQVIESEIIDAKKQKEYQNLRDRNIVLLEKMDVVHFNSTNTLCIYKKRGYAGDNAKA
;
A
#
# COMPACT_ATOMS: atom_id res chain seq x y z
N MET A 1 -14.83 2.50 -24.31
CA MET A 1 -15.19 1.84 -23.03
C MET A 1 -14.02 0.99 -22.62
N MET A 2 -13.54 1.09 -21.37
CA MET A 2 -12.42 0.31 -20.82
C MET A 2 -12.88 -0.47 -19.59
N ASN A 3 -12.18 -1.57 -19.27
CA ASN A 3 -12.34 -2.32 -18.04
C ASN A 3 -11.13 -2.02 -17.13
N ILE A 4 -11.36 -1.30 -16.03
CA ILE A 4 -10.32 -0.74 -15.16
C ILE A 4 -10.41 -1.39 -13.79
N LEU A 5 -9.31 -1.98 -13.33
CA LEU A 5 -9.17 -2.50 -11.98
C LEU A 5 -8.39 -1.49 -11.12
N HIS A 6 -9.00 -0.99 -10.06
CA HIS A 6 -8.31 -0.20 -9.03
C HIS A 6 -7.76 -1.12 -7.95
N TYR A 7 -6.54 -0.83 -7.47
CA TYR A 7 -5.99 -1.42 -6.27
C TYR A 7 -5.88 -0.35 -5.18
N SER A 8 -6.64 -0.51 -4.09
CA SER A 8 -6.67 0.41 -2.95
C SER A 8 -6.95 -0.36 -1.66
N LEU A 9 -6.93 0.30 -0.49
CA LEU A 9 -7.08 -0.35 0.81
C LEU A 9 -8.49 -0.88 1.11
N GLY A 10 -9.48 -0.63 0.26
CA GLY A 10 -10.86 -1.08 0.41
C GLY A 10 -11.89 0.04 0.41
N PHE A 11 -13.11 -0.28 0.81
CA PHE A 11 -14.27 0.61 0.77
C PHE A 11 -14.67 1.16 2.15
N PRO A 12 -15.37 2.32 2.21
CA PRO A 12 -16.14 2.70 3.38
C PRO A 12 -17.20 1.61 3.74
N PRO A 13 -17.56 1.45 5.01
CA PRO A 13 -17.04 2.13 6.20
C PRO A 13 -15.74 1.54 6.75
N PHE A 14 -15.24 0.43 6.19
CA PHE A 14 -14.07 -0.29 6.72
C PHE A 14 -12.76 0.47 6.53
N ARG A 15 -12.63 1.16 5.41
CA ARG A 15 -11.52 2.06 5.12
C ARG A 15 -12.08 3.45 4.83
N ARG A 16 -11.44 4.46 5.43
CA ARG A 16 -11.75 5.89 5.27
C ARG A 16 -10.44 6.66 5.16
N GLY A 17 -10.48 7.82 4.56
CA GLY A 17 -9.31 8.70 4.37
C GLY A 17 -9.23 9.21 2.94
N GLY A 18 -8.36 10.19 2.70
CA GLY A 18 -8.26 10.90 1.43
C GLY A 18 -8.01 9.98 0.23
N MET A 19 -7.08 9.03 0.35
CA MET A 19 -6.79 8.06 -0.72
C MET A 19 -8.01 7.19 -1.07
N THR A 20 -8.73 6.69 -0.06
CA THR A 20 -9.93 5.86 -0.29
C THR A 20 -11.03 6.67 -0.97
N GLN A 21 -11.24 7.92 -0.54
CA GLN A 21 -12.23 8.82 -1.13
C GLN A 21 -11.84 9.18 -2.57
N TYR A 22 -10.59 9.55 -2.82
CA TYR A 22 -10.09 9.82 -4.18
C TYR A 22 -10.32 8.64 -5.13
N CYS A 23 -9.95 7.42 -4.68
CA CYS A 23 -10.17 6.22 -5.50
C CYS A 23 -11.66 6.01 -5.81
N LEU A 24 -12.53 6.19 -4.81
CA LEU A 24 -13.97 6.04 -4.97
C LEU A 24 -14.56 7.08 -5.93
N ASP A 25 -14.19 8.36 -5.78
CA ASP A 25 -14.65 9.45 -6.64
C ASP A 25 -14.19 9.24 -8.09
N LEU A 26 -12.94 8.81 -8.29
CA LEU A 26 -12.42 8.47 -9.62
C LEU A 26 -13.20 7.31 -10.26
N MET A 27 -13.48 6.25 -9.50
CA MET A 27 -14.29 5.13 -9.99
C MET A 27 -15.70 5.55 -10.37
N ILE A 28 -16.31 6.46 -9.60
CA ILE A 28 -17.64 7.03 -9.91
C ILE A 28 -17.61 7.79 -11.24
N GLU A 29 -16.65 8.68 -11.42
CA GLU A 29 -16.54 9.47 -12.66
C GLU A 29 -16.24 8.58 -13.88
N GLN A 30 -15.37 7.59 -13.74
CA GLN A 30 -15.11 6.61 -14.80
C GLN A 30 -16.36 5.80 -15.16
N ALA A 31 -17.15 5.38 -14.16
CA ALA A 31 -18.39 4.65 -14.39
C ALA A 31 -19.45 5.52 -15.08
N LYS A 32 -19.56 6.81 -14.73
CA LYS A 32 -20.46 7.77 -15.37
C LYS A 32 -20.20 7.93 -16.86
N VAL A 33 -18.93 7.90 -17.29
CA VAL A 33 -18.57 7.97 -18.71
C VAL A 33 -18.53 6.59 -19.40
N GLY A 34 -19.08 5.57 -18.76
CA GLY A 34 -19.34 4.25 -19.35
C GLY A 34 -18.19 3.25 -19.23
N HIS A 35 -17.14 3.51 -18.42
CA HIS A 35 -16.13 2.51 -18.14
C HIS A 35 -16.64 1.45 -17.15
N GLN A 36 -16.18 0.21 -17.29
CA GLN A 36 -16.36 -0.81 -16.26
C GLN A 36 -15.26 -0.66 -15.22
N VAL A 37 -15.64 -0.59 -13.95
CA VAL A 37 -14.70 -0.41 -12.86
C VAL A 37 -14.76 -1.55 -11.86
N GLY A 38 -13.61 -1.95 -11.34
CA GLY A 38 -13.47 -2.94 -10.28
C GLY A 38 -12.51 -2.44 -9.20
N LEU A 39 -12.66 -2.97 -7.97
CA LEU A 39 -11.72 -2.73 -6.89
C LEU A 39 -11.16 -4.05 -6.36
N LEU A 40 -9.83 -4.17 -6.36
CA LEU A 40 -9.08 -5.19 -5.63
C LEU A 40 -8.47 -4.56 -4.39
N TRP A 41 -8.70 -5.15 -3.22
CA TRP A 41 -8.09 -4.66 -1.98
C TRP A 41 -7.32 -5.77 -1.26
N PRO A 42 -6.21 -5.44 -0.55
CA PRO A 42 -5.53 -6.37 0.32
C PRO A 42 -6.41 -6.68 1.53
N GLY A 43 -6.85 -7.92 1.61
CA GLY A 43 -7.79 -8.42 2.61
C GLY A 43 -7.12 -9.13 3.77
N ARG A 44 -7.62 -10.31 4.12
CA ARG A 44 -7.17 -11.10 5.27
C ARG A 44 -5.75 -11.62 5.07
N LEU A 45 -4.92 -11.41 6.10
CA LEU A 45 -3.55 -11.90 6.17
C LEU A 45 -3.51 -13.08 7.15
N TYR A 46 -3.13 -14.25 6.67
CA TYR A 46 -3.05 -15.48 7.48
C TYR A 46 -1.62 -15.81 7.91
N ASP A 47 -0.72 -15.77 6.95
CA ASP A 47 0.67 -16.17 7.10
C ASP A 47 1.60 -15.41 6.12
N LEU A 48 2.88 -15.72 6.16
CA LEU A 48 3.90 -15.17 5.26
C LEU A 48 4.27 -16.14 4.13
N THR A 49 3.39 -17.10 3.80
CA THR A 49 3.66 -18.03 2.69
C THR A 49 3.53 -17.34 1.32
N PRO A 50 4.12 -17.93 0.26
CA PRO A 50 3.94 -17.46 -1.11
C PRO A 50 2.50 -17.51 -1.62
N LYS A 51 1.63 -18.35 -1.01
CA LYS A 51 0.28 -18.61 -1.49
C LYS A 51 -0.65 -17.42 -1.22
N SER A 52 -1.29 -16.96 -2.27
CA SER A 52 -2.35 -15.95 -2.24
C SER A 52 -3.57 -16.46 -2.99
N LYS A 53 -4.72 -15.79 -2.82
CA LYS A 53 -5.95 -16.08 -3.57
C LYS A 53 -6.73 -14.80 -3.79
N VAL A 54 -7.30 -14.63 -4.98
CA VAL A 54 -8.23 -13.54 -5.26
C VAL A 54 -9.65 -14.07 -5.22
N ASN A 55 -10.45 -13.52 -4.30
CA ASN A 55 -11.87 -13.88 -4.16
C ASN A 55 -12.74 -12.73 -4.64
N GLN A 56 -13.61 -13.02 -5.60
CA GLN A 56 -14.67 -12.09 -5.98
C GLN A 56 -15.67 -11.94 -4.83
N LYS A 57 -16.09 -10.72 -4.57
CA LYS A 57 -17.11 -10.36 -3.57
C LYS A 57 -18.37 -9.86 -4.25
N GLN A 58 -19.39 -9.53 -3.45
CA GLN A 58 -20.58 -8.87 -3.96
C GLN A 58 -20.25 -7.55 -4.64
N LYS A 59 -21.04 -7.17 -5.64
CA LYS A 59 -20.91 -5.84 -6.24
C LYS A 59 -21.08 -4.75 -5.19
N TYR A 60 -20.20 -3.76 -5.24
CA TYR A 60 -20.28 -2.62 -4.34
C TYR A 60 -21.01 -1.47 -5.05
N LYS A 61 -21.99 -0.88 -4.37
CA LYS A 61 -22.73 0.28 -4.87
C LYS A 61 -21.86 1.53 -4.71
N LEU A 62 -21.50 2.16 -5.82
CA LEU A 62 -20.73 3.38 -5.85
C LEU A 62 -21.62 4.61 -5.56
N GLN A 63 -22.58 4.87 -6.43
CA GLN A 63 -23.54 5.97 -6.32
C GLN A 63 -24.75 5.66 -7.20
N ASN A 64 -25.97 6.03 -6.75
CA ASN A 64 -27.22 5.80 -7.49
C ASN A 64 -27.30 4.35 -8.00
N ASP A 65 -27.35 4.13 -9.32
CA ASP A 65 -27.38 2.81 -9.96
C ASP A 65 -26.02 2.38 -10.50
N LEU A 66 -24.92 3.06 -10.11
CA LEU A 66 -23.57 2.70 -10.48
C LEU A 66 -23.01 1.69 -9.49
N TYR A 67 -22.44 0.62 -10.02
CA TYR A 67 -21.82 -0.46 -9.25
C TYR A 67 -20.44 -0.80 -9.78
N CYS A 68 -19.57 -1.24 -8.91
CA CYS A 68 -18.29 -1.85 -9.32
C CYS A 68 -18.23 -3.31 -8.93
N THR A 69 -17.43 -4.09 -9.65
CA THR A 69 -17.01 -5.41 -9.20
C THR A 69 -16.00 -5.26 -8.06
N SER A 70 -16.02 -6.21 -7.12
CA SER A 70 -15.13 -6.09 -5.97
C SER A 70 -14.42 -7.42 -5.68
N TYR A 71 -13.14 -7.34 -5.31
CA TYR A 71 -12.25 -8.47 -5.13
C TYR A 71 -11.41 -8.32 -3.86
N GLU A 72 -11.30 -9.38 -3.09
CA GLU A 72 -10.42 -9.46 -1.93
C GLU A 72 -9.19 -10.30 -2.27
N LEU A 73 -8.01 -9.72 -2.12
CA LEU A 73 -6.75 -10.46 -2.15
C LEU A 73 -6.53 -11.07 -0.77
N LEU A 74 -6.67 -12.39 -0.67
CA LEU A 74 -6.34 -13.15 0.53
C LEU A 74 -4.84 -13.41 0.60
N ASN A 75 -4.32 -13.33 1.80
CA ASN A 75 -2.90 -13.48 2.09
C ASN A 75 -2.01 -12.52 1.27
N PRO A 76 -2.33 -11.20 1.27
CA PRO A 76 -1.51 -10.17 0.63
C PRO A 76 -0.16 -10.02 1.34
N LEU A 77 0.63 -9.03 0.98
CA LEU A 77 1.65 -8.50 1.88
C LEU A 77 0.99 -7.76 3.05
N PRO A 78 1.68 -7.58 4.19
CA PRO A 78 1.11 -6.88 5.34
C PRO A 78 0.78 -5.40 5.06
N ILE A 79 -0.18 -4.84 5.82
CA ILE A 79 -0.60 -3.44 5.72
C ILE A 79 -0.20 -2.70 7.00
N PRO A 80 0.86 -1.89 7.00
CA PRO A 80 1.33 -1.21 8.20
C PRO A 80 0.57 0.11 8.46
N LEU A 81 -0.12 0.66 7.47
CA LEU A 81 -0.65 2.04 7.48
C LEU A 81 0.49 3.05 7.78
N MET A 82 0.26 3.98 8.70
CA MET A 82 1.28 4.96 9.11
C MET A 82 2.08 4.52 10.34
N ASP A 83 1.80 3.34 10.88
CA ASP A 83 2.42 2.85 12.12
C ASP A 83 3.84 2.31 11.91
N GLY A 84 4.32 2.25 10.67
CA GLY A 84 5.67 1.75 10.34
C GLY A 84 5.80 0.23 10.43
N ILE A 85 6.99 -0.26 10.19
CA ILE A 85 7.29 -1.69 9.97
C ILE A 85 8.47 -2.09 10.87
N GLN A 86 8.28 -3.03 11.79
CA GLN A 86 9.40 -3.55 12.59
C GLN A 86 10.29 -4.54 11.83
N ASP A 87 9.70 -5.30 10.90
CA ASP A 87 10.37 -6.37 10.17
C ASP A 87 10.17 -6.17 8.65
N PRO A 88 11.09 -5.46 7.98
CA PRO A 88 10.98 -5.19 6.56
C PRO A 88 11.12 -6.43 5.68
N ALA A 89 11.78 -7.51 6.16
CA ALA A 89 11.96 -8.74 5.38
C ALA A 89 10.61 -9.38 4.98
N MET A 90 9.56 -9.22 5.79
CA MET A 90 8.23 -9.75 5.49
C MET A 90 7.59 -9.14 4.22
N TYR A 91 8.05 -7.98 3.79
CA TYR A 91 7.58 -7.31 2.58
C TYR A 91 8.35 -7.73 1.33
N LEU A 92 9.47 -8.47 1.49
CA LEU A 92 10.31 -8.98 0.41
C LEU A 92 9.93 -10.41 0.00
N ILE A 93 8.95 -11.01 0.66
CA ILE A 93 8.46 -12.34 0.37
C ILE A 93 7.78 -12.34 -1.00
N LYS A 94 8.25 -13.21 -1.89
CA LYS A 94 7.66 -13.41 -3.20
C LYS A 94 6.34 -14.19 -3.08
N LYS A 95 5.33 -13.75 -3.83
CA LYS A 95 4.04 -14.45 -3.96
C LYS A 95 3.97 -15.27 -5.26
N GLU A 96 3.09 -16.26 -5.30
CA GLU A 96 2.89 -17.08 -6.50
C GLU A 96 2.21 -16.24 -7.60
N LYS A 97 2.95 -15.90 -8.65
CA LYS A 97 2.48 -15.05 -9.75
C LYS A 97 1.28 -15.66 -10.50
N LYS A 98 1.25 -16.99 -10.64
CA LYS A 98 0.21 -17.72 -11.40
C LYS A 98 -1.21 -17.32 -11.01
N VAL A 99 -1.48 -17.13 -9.71
CA VAL A 99 -2.81 -16.73 -9.21
C VAL A 99 -3.26 -15.39 -9.81
N TYR A 100 -2.34 -14.45 -9.99
CA TYR A 100 -2.65 -13.13 -10.56
C TYR A 100 -2.76 -13.18 -12.07
N THR A 101 -1.92 -13.97 -12.76
CA THR A 101 -2.03 -14.19 -14.21
C THR A 101 -3.39 -14.79 -14.57
N GLU A 102 -3.82 -15.86 -13.88
CA GLU A 102 -5.14 -16.47 -14.05
C GLU A 102 -6.28 -15.49 -13.76
N PHE A 103 -6.14 -14.65 -12.72
CA PHE A 103 -7.11 -13.62 -12.38
C PHE A 103 -7.28 -12.60 -13.51
N PHE A 104 -6.20 -12.05 -14.06
CA PHE A 104 -6.27 -11.10 -15.15
C PHE A 104 -6.79 -11.71 -16.44
N GLN A 105 -6.39 -12.93 -16.80
CA GLN A 105 -6.89 -13.65 -17.97
C GLN A 105 -8.41 -13.88 -17.90
N LYS A 106 -8.91 -14.20 -16.70
CA LYS A 106 -10.34 -14.44 -16.48
C LYS A 106 -11.19 -13.17 -16.60
N HIS A 107 -10.70 -12.03 -16.16
CA HIS A 107 -11.50 -10.81 -16.00
C HIS A 107 -11.24 -9.72 -17.04
N THR A 108 -10.32 -9.93 -17.99
CA THR A 108 -10.06 -9.07 -19.16
C THR A 108 -9.90 -7.58 -18.86
N PHE A 109 -9.26 -7.24 -17.74
CA PHE A 109 -8.91 -5.85 -17.42
C PHE A 109 -7.90 -5.31 -18.43
N GLN A 110 -8.04 -4.03 -18.78
CA GLN A 110 -7.12 -3.32 -19.65
C GLN A 110 -6.16 -2.43 -18.88
N VAL A 111 -6.58 -1.97 -17.68
CA VAL A 111 -5.79 -1.10 -16.82
C VAL A 111 -5.85 -1.61 -15.38
N LEU A 112 -4.69 -1.68 -14.72
CA LEU A 112 -4.53 -1.81 -13.29
C LEU A 112 -4.07 -0.47 -12.72
N HIS A 113 -4.98 0.26 -12.03
CA HIS A 113 -4.68 1.53 -11.40
C HIS A 113 -4.41 1.34 -9.90
N ILE A 114 -3.17 1.53 -9.49
CA ILE A 114 -2.70 1.29 -8.12
C ILE A 114 -2.66 2.61 -7.36
N HIS A 115 -3.26 2.65 -6.18
CA HIS A 115 -3.32 3.81 -5.29
C HIS A 115 -2.42 3.68 -4.06
N THR A 116 -1.89 2.48 -3.78
CA THR A 116 -0.97 2.23 -2.68
C THR A 116 -0.15 0.98 -2.91
N PHE A 117 1.07 0.98 -2.38
CA PHE A 117 1.91 -0.22 -2.34
C PHE A 117 1.71 -1.05 -1.06
N MET A 118 0.90 -0.56 -0.12
CA MET A 118 0.58 -1.34 1.09
C MET A 118 -0.17 -2.62 0.72
N GLY A 119 0.35 -3.75 1.14
CA GLY A 119 -0.22 -5.04 0.84
C GLY A 119 -0.01 -5.55 -0.59
N LEU A 120 0.63 -4.77 -1.48
CA LEU A 120 0.80 -5.07 -2.90
C LEU A 120 1.98 -6.02 -3.15
N PRO A 121 1.74 -7.25 -3.65
CA PRO A 121 2.79 -8.09 -4.18
C PRO A 121 3.33 -7.55 -5.51
N SER A 122 4.64 -7.57 -5.73
CA SER A 122 5.22 -7.21 -7.04
C SER A 122 4.73 -8.12 -8.16
N GLU A 123 4.47 -9.38 -7.83
CA GLU A 123 3.99 -10.40 -8.76
C GLU A 123 2.60 -10.08 -9.35
N LEU A 124 1.78 -9.27 -8.65
CA LEU A 124 0.52 -8.77 -9.21
C LEU A 124 0.78 -7.83 -10.41
N VAL A 125 1.76 -6.94 -10.29
CA VAL A 125 2.17 -6.02 -11.37
C VAL A 125 2.84 -6.78 -12.50
N GLU A 126 3.73 -7.73 -12.17
CA GLU A 126 4.38 -8.58 -13.16
C GLU A 126 3.36 -9.41 -13.96
N ALA A 127 2.34 -9.95 -13.30
CA ALA A 127 1.27 -10.69 -13.96
C ALA A 127 0.41 -9.79 -14.86
N ALA A 128 0.14 -8.55 -14.44
CA ALA A 128 -0.57 -7.58 -15.27
C ALA A 128 0.18 -7.32 -16.58
N HIS A 129 1.48 -7.04 -16.51
CA HIS A 129 2.34 -6.84 -17.70
C HIS A 129 2.39 -8.08 -18.60
N GLU A 130 2.52 -9.28 -18.02
CA GLU A 130 2.59 -10.54 -18.77
C GLU A 130 1.37 -10.77 -19.67
N VAL A 131 0.20 -10.30 -19.24
CA VAL A 131 -1.05 -10.42 -20.00
C VAL A 131 -1.46 -9.14 -20.74
N GLY A 132 -0.57 -8.13 -20.79
CA GLY A 132 -0.79 -6.88 -21.53
C GLY A 132 -1.69 -5.85 -20.83
N VAL A 133 -1.95 -6.00 -19.53
CA VAL A 133 -2.68 -5.01 -18.73
C VAL A 133 -1.77 -3.84 -18.42
N LYS A 134 -2.21 -2.61 -18.77
CA LYS A 134 -1.49 -1.38 -18.47
C LYS A 134 -1.53 -1.03 -17.00
N THR A 135 -0.41 -0.56 -16.47
CA THR A 135 -0.27 -0.27 -15.04
C THR A 135 -0.09 1.23 -14.79
N VAL A 136 -0.91 1.77 -13.91
CA VAL A 136 -0.85 3.17 -13.49
C VAL A 136 -0.70 3.20 -11.96
N PHE A 137 0.20 4.02 -11.45
CA PHE A 137 0.30 4.30 -10.02
C PHE A 137 0.03 5.78 -9.76
N THR A 138 -0.85 6.11 -8.81
CA THR A 138 -1.03 7.47 -8.31
C THR A 138 -0.50 7.59 -6.89
N THR A 139 0.41 8.55 -6.66
CA THR A 139 0.98 8.80 -5.34
C THR A 139 -0.03 9.47 -4.41
N HIS A 140 -0.26 8.88 -3.23
CA HIS A 140 -1.08 9.46 -2.16
C HIS A 140 -0.30 9.62 -0.86
N ASP A 141 0.77 8.86 -0.72
CA ASP A 141 1.67 8.84 0.43
C ASP A 141 3.09 8.50 -0.02
N TYR A 142 4.00 8.43 0.95
CA TYR A 142 5.40 8.11 0.69
C TYR A 142 5.75 6.64 0.99
N PHE A 143 4.78 5.73 1.10
CA PHE A 143 5.05 4.33 1.45
C PHE A 143 6.11 3.66 0.56
N PRO A 144 6.16 3.88 -0.76
CA PRO A 144 7.21 3.30 -1.60
C PRO A 144 8.63 3.65 -1.17
N ILE A 145 8.83 4.82 -0.56
CA ILE A 145 10.15 5.34 -0.17
C ILE A 145 10.33 5.51 1.35
N CYS A 146 9.25 5.37 2.12
CA CYS A 146 9.25 5.53 3.58
C CYS A 146 8.24 4.57 4.23
N PRO A 147 8.66 3.59 5.05
CA PRO A 147 7.75 2.65 5.71
C PRO A 147 6.70 3.31 6.62
N ARG A 148 6.93 4.54 7.07
CA ARG A 148 5.99 5.34 7.87
C ARG A 148 5.14 6.32 7.06
N CYS A 149 5.31 6.36 5.75
CA CYS A 149 4.54 7.17 4.79
C CYS A 149 4.67 8.69 4.92
N ASN A 150 5.39 9.23 5.91
CA ASN A 150 5.37 10.66 6.25
C ASN A 150 6.70 11.38 6.08
N LEU A 151 7.82 10.64 5.88
CA LEU A 151 9.17 11.19 5.78
C LEU A 151 9.55 12.08 6.99
N PHE A 152 9.08 11.71 8.18
CA PHE A 152 9.32 12.48 9.40
C PHE A 152 9.95 11.59 10.47
N HIS A 153 11.04 12.08 11.10
CA HIS A 153 11.80 11.36 12.11
C HIS A 153 12.43 12.33 13.11
N SER A 154 12.36 12.02 14.39
CA SER A 154 12.97 12.81 15.49
C SER A 154 12.66 14.31 15.41
N GLY A 155 11.36 14.64 15.26
CA GLY A 155 10.89 16.03 15.25
C GLY A 155 11.20 16.85 14.00
N LYS A 156 11.73 16.24 12.94
CA LYS A 156 12.13 16.92 11.69
C LYS A 156 11.90 16.06 10.45
N ASP A 157 11.99 16.68 9.29
CA ASP A 157 11.95 15.98 8.02
C ASP A 157 13.11 14.98 7.92
N CYS A 158 12.79 13.77 7.42
CA CYS A 158 13.78 12.73 7.23
C CYS A 158 14.83 13.14 6.21
N GLN A 159 16.08 13.20 6.65
CA GLN A 159 17.25 13.56 5.81
C GLN A 159 17.94 12.34 5.19
N ASP A 160 17.48 11.14 5.52
CA ASP A 160 18.02 9.89 4.97
C ASP A 160 17.66 9.75 3.48
N ASP A 161 18.58 10.13 2.62
CA ASP A 161 18.36 10.15 1.18
C ASP A 161 18.22 8.74 0.57
N LYS A 162 19.10 7.80 0.91
CA LYS A 162 19.15 6.48 0.24
C LYS A 162 19.55 5.32 1.13
N LYS A 163 20.21 5.55 2.25
CA LYS A 163 20.88 4.50 3.03
C LYS A 163 20.00 3.82 4.09
N CYS A 164 18.82 4.36 4.40
CA CYS A 164 17.95 3.85 5.46
C CYS A 164 18.63 3.75 6.84
N SER A 165 19.63 4.59 7.12
CA SER A 165 20.36 4.60 8.40
C SER A 165 19.42 4.80 9.58
N ASP A 166 18.51 5.76 9.48
CA ASP A 166 17.56 6.09 10.54
C ASP A 166 16.31 5.19 10.56
N CYS A 167 16.11 4.35 9.54
CA CYS A 167 14.86 3.56 9.41
C CYS A 167 14.70 2.55 10.54
N VAL A 168 15.80 2.00 11.09
CA VAL A 168 15.76 1.03 12.19
C VAL A 168 15.19 1.68 13.45
N SER A 169 15.77 2.80 13.88
CA SER A 169 15.31 3.56 15.05
C SER A 169 13.93 4.19 14.81
N CYS A 170 13.70 4.74 13.61
CA CYS A 170 12.42 5.32 13.22
C CYS A 170 11.24 4.33 13.32
N ASN A 171 11.48 3.06 13.05
CA ASN A 171 10.45 2.02 13.04
C ASN A 171 10.49 1.09 14.27
N GLN A 172 11.25 1.40 15.31
CA GLN A 172 11.37 0.54 16.50
C GLN A 172 10.03 0.20 17.18
N TYR A 173 9.07 1.10 17.12
CA TYR A 173 7.70 0.91 17.63
C TYR A 173 6.69 0.52 16.56
N GLY A 174 7.14 0.24 15.34
CA GLY A 174 6.29 -0.17 14.23
C GLY A 174 5.48 -1.43 14.52
N LEU A 175 4.58 -1.78 13.61
CA LEU A 175 3.74 -2.96 13.77
C LEU A 175 4.54 -4.25 13.53
N SER A 176 4.38 -5.21 14.45
CA SER A 176 4.82 -6.59 14.23
C SER A 176 3.83 -7.34 13.32
N PHE A 177 4.30 -8.43 12.70
CA PHE A 177 3.45 -9.28 11.86
C PHE A 177 2.14 -9.70 12.55
N ASN A 178 2.20 -10.15 13.79
CA ASN A 178 1.03 -10.62 14.54
C ASN A 178 -0.02 -9.51 14.75
N LYS A 179 0.43 -8.26 15.00
CA LYS A 179 -0.48 -7.10 15.10
C LYS A 179 -1.13 -6.80 13.76
N MET A 180 -0.35 -6.80 12.66
CA MET A 180 -0.89 -6.55 11.32
C MET A 180 -1.88 -7.65 10.91
N ARG A 181 -1.57 -8.91 11.18
CA ARG A 181 -2.48 -10.04 10.95
C ARG A 181 -3.79 -9.89 11.73
N LEU A 182 -3.72 -9.48 13.00
CA LEU A 182 -4.92 -9.19 13.80
C LEU A 182 -5.74 -8.06 13.17
N PHE A 183 -5.12 -6.95 12.78
CA PHE A 183 -5.80 -5.79 12.20
C PHE A 183 -6.42 -6.06 10.83
N GLN A 184 -5.94 -7.08 10.11
CA GLN A 184 -6.49 -7.55 8.85
C GLN A 184 -7.51 -8.70 9.02
N SER A 185 -7.82 -9.13 10.25
CA SER A 185 -8.79 -10.19 10.53
C SER A 185 -10.24 -9.72 10.49
N GLU A 186 -11.19 -10.66 10.23
CA GLU A 186 -12.62 -10.37 10.31
C GLU A 186 -13.05 -10.04 11.75
N LEU A 187 -12.43 -10.71 12.74
CA LEU A 187 -12.70 -10.43 14.14
C LEU A 187 -12.40 -8.96 14.49
N TYR A 188 -11.27 -8.45 14.06
CA TYR A 188 -10.94 -7.05 14.30
C TYR A 188 -11.90 -6.11 13.57
N LYS A 189 -12.32 -6.44 12.35
CA LYS A 189 -13.29 -5.62 11.60
C LYS A 189 -14.61 -5.47 12.35
N SER A 190 -15.08 -6.52 13.04
CA SER A 190 -16.34 -6.49 13.80
C SER A 190 -16.24 -5.67 15.09
N VAL A 191 -15.06 -5.64 15.75
CA VAL A 191 -14.88 -4.97 17.05
C VAL A 191 -14.19 -3.61 16.98
N LYS A 192 -13.61 -3.22 15.86
CA LYS A 192 -12.78 -2.00 15.72
C LYS A 192 -13.49 -0.68 16.08
N GLU A 193 -14.82 -0.65 16.00
CA GLU A 193 -15.63 0.50 16.33
C GLU A 193 -16.03 0.56 17.83
N SER A 194 -15.70 -0.49 18.61
CA SER A 194 -15.94 -0.49 20.05
C SER A 194 -15.11 0.59 20.78
N SER A 195 -15.65 1.13 21.87
CA SER A 195 -14.98 2.16 22.67
C SER A 195 -13.62 1.72 23.20
N VAL A 196 -13.51 0.44 23.60
CA VAL A 196 -12.25 -0.14 24.09
C VAL A 196 -11.18 -0.14 23.02
N ILE A 197 -11.51 -0.60 21.80
CA ILE A 197 -10.54 -0.63 20.69
C ILE A 197 -10.15 0.80 20.25
N LYS A 198 -11.11 1.73 20.25
CA LYS A 198 -10.83 3.15 19.97
C LYS A 198 -9.88 3.74 20.99
N MET A 199 -10.07 3.46 22.29
CA MET A 199 -9.17 3.90 23.36
C MET A 199 -7.77 3.31 23.21
N LEU A 200 -7.66 2.00 22.95
CA LEU A 200 -6.37 1.33 22.73
C LEU A 200 -5.62 1.89 21.51
N ARG A 201 -6.34 2.19 20.43
CA ARG A 201 -5.76 2.86 19.26
C ARG A 201 -5.29 4.28 19.58
N ALA A 202 -6.08 5.06 20.27
CA ALA A 202 -5.71 6.41 20.66
C ALA A 202 -4.44 6.40 21.53
N ARG A 203 -4.33 5.45 22.49
CA ARG A 203 -3.12 5.26 23.31
C ARG A 203 -1.90 4.85 22.47
N HIS A 204 -2.09 3.94 21.52
CA HIS A 204 -1.02 3.52 20.60
C HIS A 204 -0.55 4.69 19.72
N ASN A 205 -1.48 5.42 19.12
CA ASN A 205 -1.18 6.57 18.26
C ASN A 205 -0.43 7.66 19.03
N ARG A 206 -0.85 7.95 20.27
CA ARG A 206 -0.15 8.90 21.14
C ARG A 206 1.29 8.45 21.38
N LYS A 207 1.51 7.19 21.76
CA LYS A 207 2.86 6.64 21.96
C LYS A 207 3.72 6.72 20.70
N MET A 208 3.12 6.45 19.54
CA MET A 208 3.82 6.56 18.25
C MET A 208 4.15 8.01 17.89
N TYR A 209 3.25 8.94 18.19
CA TYR A 209 3.46 10.37 17.99
C TYR A 209 4.58 10.88 18.89
N ASP A 210 4.49 10.63 20.20
CA ASP A 210 5.50 11.02 21.18
C ASP A 210 6.89 10.47 20.79
N ALA A 211 6.96 9.20 20.38
CA ALA A 211 8.20 8.57 19.92
C ALA A 211 8.75 9.16 18.60
N THR A 212 7.88 9.80 17.80
CA THR A 212 8.29 10.44 16.53
C THR A 212 8.86 11.84 16.77
N GLU A 213 8.34 12.55 17.77
CA GLU A 213 8.79 13.90 18.13
C GLU A 213 10.02 13.91 19.04
N GLN A 214 10.19 12.86 19.85
CA GLN A 214 11.36 12.76 20.72
C GLN A 214 12.63 12.56 19.91
N VAL A 215 13.64 13.34 20.21
CA VAL A 215 14.99 13.12 19.67
C VAL A 215 15.49 11.78 20.20
N ILE A 216 15.80 10.86 19.29
CA ILE A 216 16.39 9.58 19.66
C ILE A 216 17.85 9.84 20.01
N GLU A 217 18.19 9.78 21.30
CA GLU A 217 19.52 10.05 21.82
C GLU A 217 20.56 9.00 21.40
N SER A 218 20.13 7.81 21.01
CA SER A 218 21.02 6.75 20.55
C SER A 218 20.48 6.12 19.26
N GLU A 219 21.31 6.07 18.23
CA GLU A 219 21.02 5.33 17.02
C GLU A 219 21.05 3.81 17.33
N ILE A 220 19.97 3.12 16.94
CA ILE A 220 19.96 1.66 16.97
C ILE A 220 20.69 1.17 15.73
N ILE A 221 21.92 0.72 15.88
CA ILE A 221 22.73 0.19 14.80
C ILE A 221 22.41 -1.29 14.63
N ASP A 222 21.63 -1.63 13.60
CA ASP A 222 21.40 -3.00 13.13
C ASP A 222 21.60 -3.02 11.61
N ALA A 223 22.83 -3.33 11.21
CA ALA A 223 23.24 -3.32 9.80
C ALA A 223 22.41 -4.29 8.94
N LYS A 224 21.97 -5.42 9.50
CA LYS A 224 21.11 -6.37 8.79
C LYS A 224 19.74 -5.77 8.52
N LYS A 225 19.10 -5.22 9.54
CA LYS A 225 17.80 -4.58 9.43
C LYS A 225 17.83 -3.33 8.55
N GLN A 226 18.88 -2.52 8.66
CA GLN A 226 19.12 -1.38 7.76
C GLN A 226 19.15 -1.83 6.30
N LYS A 227 19.88 -2.92 6.00
CA LYS A 227 19.94 -3.48 4.64
C LYS A 227 18.58 -4.01 4.16
N GLU A 228 17.78 -4.58 5.02
CA GLU A 228 16.42 -5.03 4.70
C GLU A 228 15.49 -3.85 4.38
N TYR A 229 15.56 -2.71 5.11
CA TYR A 229 14.85 -1.47 4.76
C TYR A 229 15.30 -0.90 3.42
N GLN A 230 16.61 -0.91 3.16
CA GLN A 230 17.15 -0.49 1.87
C GLN A 230 16.62 -1.38 0.73
N ASN A 231 16.69 -2.69 0.89
CA ASN A 231 16.17 -3.65 -0.10
C ASN A 231 14.66 -3.44 -0.36
N LEU A 232 13.87 -3.13 0.68
CA LEU A 232 12.45 -2.82 0.52
C LEU A 232 12.25 -1.54 -0.30
N ARG A 233 13.00 -0.47 -0.03
CA ARG A 233 12.94 0.78 -0.79
C ARG A 233 13.35 0.55 -2.24
N ASP A 234 14.49 -0.13 -2.46
CA ASP A 234 15.01 -0.41 -3.80
C ASP A 234 13.99 -1.24 -4.62
N ARG A 235 13.40 -2.28 -4.01
CA ARG A 235 12.33 -3.05 -4.66
C ARG A 235 11.14 -2.16 -5.06
N ASN A 236 10.71 -1.28 -4.17
CA ASN A 236 9.57 -0.41 -4.45
C ASN A 236 9.90 0.62 -5.55
N ILE A 237 11.10 1.17 -5.57
CA ILE A 237 11.56 2.07 -6.64
C ILE A 237 11.59 1.33 -7.98
N VAL A 238 12.20 0.15 -8.03
CA VAL A 238 12.20 -0.70 -9.25
C VAL A 238 10.78 -1.02 -9.71
N LEU A 239 9.86 -1.26 -8.78
CA LEU A 239 8.45 -1.51 -9.13
C LEU A 239 7.76 -0.26 -9.70
N LEU A 240 8.05 0.93 -9.17
CA LEU A 240 7.56 2.20 -9.75
C LEU A 240 8.09 2.43 -11.16
N GLU A 241 9.38 2.18 -11.39
CA GLU A 241 10.01 2.34 -12.70
C GLU A 241 9.49 1.36 -13.75
N LYS A 242 8.95 0.22 -13.33
CA LYS A 242 8.29 -0.76 -14.20
C LYS A 242 6.84 -0.41 -14.54
N MET A 243 6.18 0.53 -13.85
CA MET A 243 4.82 0.95 -14.20
C MET A 243 4.79 1.62 -15.59
N ASP A 244 3.68 1.48 -16.32
CA ASP A 244 3.51 2.23 -17.57
C ASP A 244 3.39 3.74 -17.32
N VAL A 245 2.75 4.14 -16.22
CA VAL A 245 2.61 5.54 -15.79
C VAL A 245 2.68 5.67 -14.29
N VAL A 246 3.47 6.63 -13.80
CA VAL A 246 3.47 7.05 -12.39
C VAL A 246 2.96 8.50 -12.33
N HIS A 247 1.77 8.69 -11.79
CA HIS A 247 1.15 9.99 -11.56
C HIS A 247 1.52 10.51 -10.17
N PHE A 248 2.29 11.58 -10.14
CA PHE A 248 2.61 12.31 -8.91
C PHE A 248 1.60 13.43 -8.72
N ASN A 249 1.01 13.50 -7.52
CA ASN A 249 0.00 14.51 -7.18
C ASN A 249 0.54 15.96 -7.13
N SER A 250 1.85 16.13 -7.20
CA SER A 250 2.52 17.43 -7.34
C SER A 250 3.96 17.26 -7.83
N THR A 251 4.50 18.33 -8.43
CA THR A 251 5.92 18.42 -8.81
C THR A 251 6.85 18.28 -7.61
N ASN A 252 6.43 18.78 -6.43
CA ASN A 252 7.19 18.61 -5.19
C ASN A 252 7.30 17.14 -4.78
N THR A 253 6.19 16.39 -4.85
CA THR A 253 6.21 14.95 -4.59
C THR A 253 7.17 14.22 -5.54
N LEU A 254 7.13 14.53 -6.83
CA LEU A 254 8.07 13.98 -7.81
C LEU A 254 9.53 14.30 -7.44
N CYS A 255 9.84 15.55 -7.06
CA CYS A 255 11.19 15.95 -6.64
C CYS A 255 11.66 15.14 -5.41
N ILE A 256 10.78 14.90 -4.43
CA ILE A 256 11.06 14.09 -3.25
C ILE A 256 11.38 12.63 -3.64
N TYR A 257 10.60 12.03 -4.52
CA TYR A 257 10.86 10.67 -5.01
C TYR A 257 12.18 10.57 -5.78
N LYS A 258 12.48 11.56 -6.64
CA LYS A 258 13.76 11.62 -7.37
C LYS A 258 14.97 11.72 -6.44
N LYS A 259 14.92 12.55 -5.40
CA LYS A 259 15.98 12.64 -4.38
C LYS A 259 16.22 11.30 -3.69
N ARG A 260 15.20 10.43 -3.58
CA ARG A 260 15.26 9.12 -2.92
C ARG A 260 15.45 7.93 -3.85
N GLY A 261 15.83 8.20 -5.11
CA GLY A 261 16.31 7.17 -6.03
C GLY A 261 15.40 6.82 -7.20
N TYR A 262 14.17 7.38 -7.28
CA TYR A 262 13.34 7.20 -8.46
C TYR A 262 13.96 7.92 -9.67
N ALA A 263 14.22 7.18 -10.75
CA ALA A 263 14.85 7.68 -11.98
C ALA A 263 14.01 7.37 -13.25
N GLY A 264 12.77 6.88 -13.08
CA GLY A 264 11.90 6.52 -14.20
C GLY A 264 11.50 7.72 -15.07
N ASP A 265 11.33 7.48 -16.35
CA ASP A 265 10.85 8.43 -17.38
C ASP A 265 9.31 8.38 -17.56
N ASN A 266 8.64 7.46 -16.85
CA ASN A 266 7.19 7.23 -16.86
C ASN A 266 6.40 8.17 -15.93
N ALA A 267 7.05 9.22 -15.38
CA ALA A 267 6.44 10.18 -14.47
C ALA A 267 5.50 11.17 -15.19
N LYS A 268 4.35 11.42 -14.56
CA LYS A 268 3.44 12.53 -14.84
C LYS A 268 3.19 13.30 -13.55
N ALA A 269 3.17 14.64 -13.59
CA ALA A 269 2.93 15.50 -12.43
C ALA A 269 2.15 16.74 -12.81
#